data_6be73b76522fd715a1530802c692d8bd
#
_entry.id   6be73b76522fd715a1530802c692d8bd
#
_cell.length_a   1.000
_cell.length_b   1.000
_cell.length_c   1.000
_cell.angle_alpha   90.00
_cell.angle_beta   90.00
_cell.angle_gamma   90.00
#
_symmetry.space_group_name_H-M   'P 1'
#
loop_
_entity.id
_entity.type
_entity.pdbx_description
1 polymer ?
#
loop_
_entity_poly.entity_id
_entity_poly.type
_entity_poly.pdbx_seq_one_letter_code
_entity_poly.pdbx_strand_id
1 'polypeptide(L)'
;MDQLDTTLLDLFAVEPRIGVLEASRRLGVARGTVQARLDKLSASGVVTGWGPSLDPAALGYPVTAFLTLEIRQDATDLGGHDAVARKLEQIDEVLEAYTITGAGDMWVRVVARSNADLQRVIDRVLADPAIVRSTTVIALARQVPYRVLPLAATTTRETA
;
A
#
# COMPACT_ATOMS: atom_id res chain seq x y z
N MET A 1 3.43 0.61 -21.37
CA MET A 1 1.96 0.86 -21.37
C MET A 1 1.60 1.74 -22.56
N ASP A 2 0.45 1.54 -23.16
CA ASP A 2 -0.05 2.40 -24.23
C ASP A 2 -1.36 3.12 -23.81
N GLN A 3 -1.94 3.93 -24.72
CA GLN A 3 -3.16 4.70 -24.44
C GLN A 3 -4.35 3.80 -24.08
N LEU A 4 -4.48 2.63 -24.70
CA LEU A 4 -5.55 1.70 -24.39
C LEU A 4 -5.39 1.11 -22.98
N ASP A 5 -4.17 0.80 -22.56
CA ASP A 5 -3.89 0.32 -21.19
C ASP A 5 -4.32 1.37 -20.15
N THR A 6 -3.96 2.65 -20.37
CA THR A 6 -4.35 3.75 -19.47
C THR A 6 -5.87 3.92 -19.42
N THR A 7 -6.54 3.91 -20.58
CA THR A 7 -8.00 4.05 -20.63
C THR A 7 -8.71 2.88 -19.95
N LEU A 8 -8.17 1.66 -20.06
CA LEU A 8 -8.66 0.50 -19.31
C LEU A 8 -8.51 0.67 -17.81
N LEU A 9 -7.35 1.12 -17.35
CA LEU A 9 -7.11 1.37 -15.92
C LEU A 9 -8.05 2.44 -15.37
N ASP A 10 -8.27 3.54 -16.10
CA ASP A 10 -9.21 4.59 -15.73
C ASP A 10 -10.65 4.04 -15.60
N LEU A 11 -11.08 3.25 -16.59
CA LEU A 11 -12.41 2.67 -16.61
C LEU A 11 -12.65 1.74 -15.43
N PHE A 12 -11.70 0.83 -15.16
CA PHE A 12 -11.81 -0.11 -14.01
C PHE A 12 -11.62 0.58 -12.66
N ALA A 13 -10.92 1.70 -12.58
CA ALA A 13 -10.80 2.47 -11.35
C ALA A 13 -12.12 3.19 -10.99
N VAL A 14 -12.85 3.68 -11.99
CA VAL A 14 -14.16 4.34 -11.81
C VAL A 14 -15.27 3.30 -11.59
N GLU A 15 -15.23 2.20 -12.32
CA GLU A 15 -16.23 1.14 -12.27
C GLU A 15 -15.58 -0.24 -12.00
N PRO A 16 -15.13 -0.51 -10.76
CA PRO A 16 -14.37 -1.75 -10.47
C PRO A 16 -15.14 -3.06 -10.71
N ARG A 17 -16.47 -2.97 -10.85
CA ARG A 17 -17.35 -4.13 -11.12
C ARG A 17 -17.75 -4.27 -12.58
N ILE A 18 -17.20 -3.44 -13.47
CA ILE A 18 -17.48 -3.56 -14.90
C ILE A 18 -16.96 -4.90 -15.43
N GLY A 19 -17.78 -5.60 -16.19
CA GLY A 19 -17.35 -6.84 -16.84
C GLY A 19 -16.55 -6.55 -18.13
N VAL A 20 -15.67 -7.49 -18.52
CA VAL A 20 -14.84 -7.38 -19.72
C VAL A 20 -15.67 -7.14 -21.00
N LEU A 21 -16.88 -7.72 -21.10
CA LEU A 21 -17.76 -7.51 -22.25
C LEU A 21 -18.25 -6.06 -22.33
N GLU A 22 -18.65 -5.49 -21.21
CA GLU A 22 -19.11 -4.10 -21.19
C GLU A 22 -17.95 -3.13 -21.40
N ALA A 23 -16.79 -3.39 -20.82
CA ALA A 23 -15.59 -2.62 -21.06
C ALA A 23 -15.21 -2.63 -22.56
N SER A 24 -15.30 -3.79 -23.23
CA SER A 24 -15.02 -3.89 -24.68
C SER A 24 -15.96 -3.07 -25.53
N ARG A 25 -17.25 -3.03 -25.19
CA ARG A 25 -18.26 -2.21 -25.87
C ARG A 25 -17.97 -0.70 -25.72
N ARG A 26 -17.68 -0.25 -24.50
CA ARG A 26 -17.39 1.16 -24.23
C ARG A 26 -16.11 1.66 -24.90
N LEU A 27 -15.11 0.81 -24.98
CA LEU A 27 -13.82 1.17 -25.59
C LEU A 27 -13.75 0.88 -27.09
N GLY A 28 -14.78 0.27 -27.67
CA GLY A 28 -14.82 -0.04 -29.10
C GLY A 28 -13.77 -1.06 -29.55
N VAL A 29 -13.35 -1.97 -28.64
CA VAL A 29 -12.33 -2.99 -28.93
C VAL A 29 -12.89 -4.39 -28.70
N ALA A 30 -12.27 -5.42 -29.29
CA ALA A 30 -12.69 -6.80 -29.11
C ALA A 30 -12.56 -7.24 -27.63
N ARG A 31 -13.49 -8.09 -27.15
CA ARG A 31 -13.44 -8.66 -25.78
C ARG A 31 -12.10 -9.35 -25.47
N GLY A 32 -11.57 -10.11 -26.43
CA GLY A 32 -10.27 -10.77 -26.28
C GLY A 32 -9.12 -9.79 -26.12
N THR A 33 -9.20 -8.61 -26.76
CA THR A 33 -8.21 -7.54 -26.59
C THR A 33 -8.23 -6.99 -25.16
N VAL A 34 -9.41 -6.72 -24.61
CA VAL A 34 -9.54 -6.26 -23.20
C VAL A 34 -8.96 -7.29 -22.26
N GLN A 35 -9.36 -8.57 -22.40
CA GLN A 35 -8.86 -9.64 -21.53
C GLN A 35 -7.33 -9.76 -21.61
N ALA A 36 -6.76 -9.83 -22.79
CA ALA A 36 -5.31 -9.95 -22.99
C ALA A 36 -4.54 -8.77 -22.37
N ARG A 37 -5.11 -7.54 -22.44
CA ARG A 37 -4.50 -6.36 -21.81
C ARG A 37 -4.55 -6.42 -20.28
N LEU A 38 -5.68 -6.81 -19.71
CA LEU A 38 -5.81 -6.98 -18.26
C LEU A 38 -4.86 -8.05 -17.73
N ASP A 39 -4.76 -9.19 -18.44
CA ASP A 39 -3.84 -10.27 -18.09
C ASP A 39 -2.38 -9.80 -18.15
N LYS A 40 -2.01 -9.03 -19.18
CA LYS A 40 -0.67 -8.44 -19.31
C LYS A 40 -0.37 -7.45 -18.18
N LEU A 41 -1.30 -6.56 -17.84
CA LEU A 41 -1.14 -5.58 -16.76
C LEU A 41 -1.00 -6.28 -15.39
N SER A 42 -1.74 -7.36 -15.17
CA SER A 42 -1.60 -8.18 -13.96
C SER A 42 -0.27 -8.93 -13.94
N ALA A 43 0.11 -9.58 -15.02
CA ALA A 43 1.37 -10.34 -15.12
C ALA A 43 2.62 -9.44 -14.97
N SER A 44 2.53 -8.18 -15.40
CA SER A 44 3.62 -7.20 -15.25
C SER A 44 3.62 -6.49 -13.88
N GLY A 45 2.70 -6.80 -12.99
CA GLY A 45 2.60 -6.19 -11.66
C GLY A 45 2.06 -4.75 -11.66
N VAL A 46 1.60 -4.22 -12.80
CA VAL A 46 0.94 -2.89 -12.85
C VAL A 46 -0.39 -2.94 -12.12
N VAL A 47 -1.15 -4.01 -12.30
CA VAL A 47 -2.34 -4.30 -11.50
C VAL A 47 -1.96 -5.33 -10.45
N THR A 48 -1.95 -4.92 -9.20
CA THR A 48 -1.52 -5.74 -8.05
C THR A 48 -2.67 -6.54 -7.43
N GLY A 49 -3.91 -6.27 -7.81
CA GLY A 49 -5.08 -7.01 -7.32
C GLY A 49 -6.39 -6.43 -7.82
N TRP A 50 -7.45 -7.20 -7.63
CA TRP A 50 -8.83 -6.87 -7.99
C TRP A 50 -9.76 -6.83 -6.78
N GLY A 51 -9.17 -6.80 -5.57
CA GLY A 51 -9.92 -6.73 -4.32
C GLY A 51 -10.51 -5.34 -4.07
N PRO A 52 -11.51 -5.23 -3.17
CA PRO A 52 -12.05 -3.95 -2.75
C PRO A 52 -10.99 -3.11 -2.03
N SER A 53 -11.02 -1.80 -2.24
CA SER A 53 -10.30 -0.87 -1.38
C SER A 53 -11.05 -0.70 -0.06
N LEU A 54 -10.35 -0.82 1.06
CA LEU A 54 -10.93 -0.73 2.40
C LEU A 54 -10.47 0.56 3.08
N ASP A 55 -11.39 1.18 3.82
CA ASP A 55 -11.08 2.35 4.65
C ASP A 55 -10.93 1.92 6.12
N PRO A 56 -9.75 2.05 6.73
CA PRO A 56 -9.53 1.69 8.12
C PRO A 56 -10.47 2.42 9.09
N ALA A 57 -10.78 3.70 8.83
CA ALA A 57 -11.67 4.47 9.70
C ALA A 57 -13.10 3.89 9.70
N ALA A 58 -13.61 3.48 8.53
CA ALA A 58 -14.89 2.80 8.41
C ALA A 58 -14.91 1.41 9.07
N LEU A 59 -13.75 0.77 9.20
CA LEU A 59 -13.57 -0.49 9.93
C LEU A 59 -13.40 -0.29 11.46
N GLY A 60 -13.49 0.95 11.95
CA GLY A 60 -13.36 1.27 13.37
C GLY A 60 -11.94 1.63 13.83
N TYR A 61 -11.03 1.92 12.91
CA TYR A 61 -9.64 2.34 13.17
C TYR A 61 -9.39 3.77 12.67
N PRO A 62 -9.99 4.81 13.31
CA PRO A 62 -9.89 6.18 12.83
C PRO A 62 -8.54 6.86 13.10
N VAL A 63 -7.73 6.32 14.01
CA VAL A 63 -6.42 6.88 14.35
C VAL A 63 -5.37 6.29 13.41
N THR A 64 -4.63 7.14 12.72
CA THR A 64 -3.46 6.75 11.93
C THR A 64 -2.21 7.35 12.55
N ALA A 65 -1.15 6.56 12.70
CA ALA A 65 0.14 7.04 13.14
C ALA A 65 1.27 6.47 12.28
N PHE A 66 2.39 7.17 12.31
CA PHE A 66 3.62 6.79 11.63
C PHE A 66 4.74 6.64 12.65
N LEU A 67 5.37 5.48 12.65
CA LEU A 67 6.49 5.18 13.53
C LEU A 67 7.77 5.17 12.70
N THR A 68 8.80 5.83 13.22
CA THR A 68 10.18 5.67 12.72
C THR A 68 10.91 4.82 13.74
N LEU A 69 11.43 3.68 13.33
CA LEU A 69 12.10 2.70 14.18
C LEU A 69 13.61 2.75 13.94
N GLU A 70 14.37 2.66 15.04
CA GLU A 70 15.81 2.40 15.01
C GLU A 70 16.00 0.91 15.37
N ILE A 71 16.70 0.17 14.50
CA ILE A 71 16.87 -1.28 14.61
C ILE A 71 18.34 -1.58 14.91
N ARG A 72 18.58 -2.43 15.91
CA ARG A 72 19.92 -2.91 16.23
C ARG A 72 20.49 -3.72 15.06
N GLN A 73 21.66 -3.30 14.59
CA GLN A 73 22.35 -3.95 13.49
C GLN A 73 23.32 -5.05 13.95
N ASP A 74 23.19 -5.55 15.18
CA ASP A 74 24.08 -6.60 15.69
C ASP A 74 23.94 -7.87 14.84
N ALA A 75 25.00 -8.15 14.13
CA ALA A 75 25.11 -8.88 12.90
C ALA A 75 24.92 -10.41 12.99
N THR A 76 24.51 -11.00 14.09
CA THR A 76 24.66 -12.45 14.16
C THR A 76 23.40 -13.27 14.33
N ASP A 77 22.30 -12.80 14.92
CA ASP A 77 21.17 -13.71 15.18
C ASP A 77 19.73 -13.16 15.02
N LEU A 78 19.53 -11.88 14.84
CA LEU A 78 18.17 -11.32 14.82
C LEU A 78 17.61 -11.00 13.42
N GLY A 79 18.33 -11.36 12.36
CA GLY A 79 17.85 -11.27 10.98
C GLY A 79 17.60 -9.87 10.44
N GLY A 80 18.05 -8.82 11.14
CA GLY A 80 17.98 -7.43 10.66
C GLY A 80 16.56 -6.96 10.32
N HIS A 81 16.46 -6.09 9.32
CA HIS A 81 15.20 -5.49 8.86
C HIS A 81 14.13 -6.52 8.45
N ASP A 82 14.52 -7.62 7.81
CA ASP A 82 13.59 -8.66 7.35
C ASP A 82 12.94 -9.41 8.51
N ALA A 83 13.66 -9.65 9.62
CA ALA A 83 13.09 -10.31 10.78
C ALA A 83 12.09 -9.40 11.50
N VAL A 84 12.41 -8.10 11.65
CA VAL A 84 11.49 -7.11 12.18
C VAL A 84 10.26 -7.00 11.28
N ALA A 85 10.43 -6.91 9.96
CA ALA A 85 9.33 -6.84 9.00
C ALA A 85 8.36 -8.02 9.13
N ARG A 86 8.87 -9.27 9.22
CA ARG A 86 8.02 -10.46 9.43
C ARG A 86 7.22 -10.43 10.74
N LYS A 87 7.74 -9.82 11.80
CA LYS A 87 7.00 -9.67 13.06
C LYS A 87 5.96 -8.55 12.97
N LEU A 88 6.30 -7.44 12.31
CA LEU A 88 5.36 -6.36 12.05
C LEU A 88 4.16 -6.84 11.23
N GLU A 89 4.37 -7.71 10.24
CA GLU A 89 3.33 -8.31 9.42
C GLU A 89 2.30 -9.13 10.23
N GLN A 90 2.67 -9.60 11.42
CA GLN A 90 1.76 -10.33 12.32
C GLN A 90 0.90 -9.40 13.20
N ILE A 91 1.07 -8.09 13.08
CA ILE A 91 0.28 -7.08 13.82
C ILE A 91 -0.75 -6.51 12.85
N ASP A 92 -2.02 -6.87 13.01
CA ASP A 92 -3.11 -6.48 12.08
C ASP A 92 -3.24 -4.97 11.90
N GLU A 93 -2.86 -4.17 12.89
CA GLU A 93 -2.90 -2.72 12.83
C GLU A 93 -1.70 -2.10 12.10
N VAL A 94 -0.69 -2.88 11.72
CA VAL A 94 0.39 -2.44 10.83
C VAL A 94 -0.09 -2.58 9.39
N LEU A 95 -0.20 -1.45 8.68
CA LEU A 95 -0.69 -1.43 7.31
C LEU A 95 0.43 -1.51 6.28
N GLU A 96 1.59 -0.93 6.59
CA GLU A 96 2.75 -0.93 5.71
C GLU A 96 4.03 -0.61 6.48
N ALA A 97 5.17 -1.10 5.99
CA ALA A 97 6.48 -0.81 6.54
C ALA A 97 7.50 -0.67 5.39
N TYR A 98 8.46 0.23 5.56
CA TYR A 98 9.52 0.50 4.59
C TYR A 98 10.86 0.61 5.31
N THR A 99 11.91 0.02 4.76
CA THR A 99 13.28 0.40 5.12
C THR A 99 13.55 1.78 4.54
N ILE A 100 14.07 2.69 5.36
CA ILE A 100 14.29 4.09 4.97
C ILE A 100 15.75 4.49 5.15
N THR A 101 16.11 5.59 4.52
CA THR A 101 17.37 6.31 4.75
C THR A 101 17.12 7.53 5.63
N GLY A 102 18.11 7.99 6.39
CA GLY A 102 18.04 9.20 7.22
C GLY A 102 17.89 8.89 8.70
N ALA A 103 16.98 9.57 9.39
CA ALA A 103 16.81 9.43 10.83
C ALA A 103 15.95 8.20 11.16
N GLY A 104 16.60 7.05 11.26
CA GLY A 104 15.99 5.75 11.56
C GLY A 104 16.17 4.76 10.42
N ASP A 105 15.79 3.52 10.67
CA ASP A 105 16.02 2.38 9.80
C ASP A 105 14.74 1.91 9.10
N MET A 106 13.59 2.07 9.76
CA MET A 106 12.30 1.64 9.22
C MET A 106 11.19 2.64 9.55
N TRP A 107 10.34 2.89 8.56
CA TRP A 107 9.12 3.67 8.71
C TRP A 107 7.91 2.74 8.62
N VAL A 108 6.98 2.89 9.57
CA VAL A 108 5.82 2.00 9.71
C VAL A 108 4.56 2.83 9.83
N ARG A 109 3.53 2.50 9.06
CA ARG A 109 2.19 3.07 9.20
C ARG A 109 1.31 2.12 9.97
N VAL A 110 0.74 2.62 11.06
CA VAL A 110 -0.18 1.88 11.91
C VAL A 110 -1.52 2.58 12.02
N VAL A 111 -2.55 1.82 12.37
CA VAL A 111 -3.88 2.34 12.70
C VAL A 111 -4.31 1.86 14.09
N ALA A 112 -5.25 2.60 14.71
CA ALA A 112 -5.78 2.24 16.01
C ALA A 112 -7.22 2.72 16.16
N ARG A 113 -7.96 2.13 17.09
CA ARG A 113 -9.36 2.47 17.41
C ARG A 113 -9.47 3.76 18.21
N SER A 114 -8.43 4.11 18.97
CA SER A 114 -8.34 5.31 19.81
C SER A 114 -6.87 5.62 20.14
N ASN A 115 -6.59 6.76 20.76
CA ASN A 115 -5.24 7.06 21.25
C ASN A 115 -4.77 6.07 22.34
N ALA A 116 -5.68 5.60 23.20
CA ALA A 116 -5.33 4.55 24.18
C ALA A 116 -5.01 3.21 23.50
N ASP A 117 -5.70 2.89 22.41
CA ASP A 117 -5.44 1.72 21.60
C ASP A 117 -4.12 1.84 20.82
N LEU A 118 -3.80 3.05 20.34
CA LEU A 118 -2.52 3.33 19.68
C LEU A 118 -1.33 3.00 20.60
N GLN A 119 -1.42 3.33 21.89
CA GLN A 119 -0.36 2.97 22.84
C GLN A 119 -0.13 1.44 22.86
N ARG A 120 -1.21 0.64 22.91
CA ARG A 120 -1.10 -0.82 22.86
C ARG A 120 -0.49 -1.35 21.57
N VAL A 121 -0.81 -0.71 20.44
CA VAL A 121 -0.19 -1.06 19.14
C VAL A 121 1.30 -0.75 19.16
N ILE A 122 1.68 0.44 19.64
CA ILE A 122 3.10 0.83 19.79
C ILE A 122 3.83 -0.16 20.71
N ASP A 123 3.27 -0.52 21.85
CA ASP A 123 3.88 -1.46 22.80
C ASP A 123 4.12 -2.83 22.15
N ARG A 124 3.18 -3.31 21.30
CA ARG A 124 3.37 -4.55 20.54
C ARG A 124 4.48 -4.44 19.51
N VAL A 125 4.56 -3.32 18.79
CA VAL A 125 5.65 -3.07 17.84
C VAL A 125 7.00 -3.05 18.57
N LEU A 126 7.09 -2.36 19.71
CA LEU A 126 8.31 -2.23 20.49
C LEU A 126 8.66 -3.47 21.32
N ALA A 127 7.80 -4.47 21.37
CA ALA A 127 8.11 -5.75 22.05
C ALA A 127 9.25 -6.52 21.35
N ASP A 128 9.60 -6.17 20.12
CA ASP A 128 10.76 -6.76 19.45
C ASP A 128 12.07 -6.20 20.01
N PRO A 129 12.95 -7.05 20.59
CA PRO A 129 14.22 -6.61 21.17
C PRO A 129 15.20 -6.02 20.16
N ALA A 130 14.98 -6.25 18.85
CA ALA A 130 15.77 -5.62 17.82
C ALA A 130 15.45 -4.12 17.63
N ILE A 131 14.27 -3.67 18.09
CA ILE A 131 13.87 -2.26 18.02
C ILE A 131 14.38 -1.55 19.28
N VAL A 132 15.37 -0.67 19.10
CA VAL A 132 16.00 0.04 20.22
C VAL A 132 15.32 1.37 20.54
N ARG A 133 14.67 1.96 19.54
CA ARG A 133 13.97 3.25 19.68
C ARG A 133 12.87 3.41 18.67
N SER A 134 11.84 4.17 19.01
CA SER A 134 10.85 4.66 18.05
C SER A 134 10.50 6.12 18.28
N THR A 135 10.15 6.78 17.18
CA THR A 135 9.51 8.09 17.19
C THR A 135 8.15 7.95 16.52
N THR A 136 7.09 8.43 17.17
CA THR A 136 5.72 8.32 16.67
C THR A 136 5.14 9.68 16.33
N VAL A 137 4.52 9.79 15.15
CA VAL A 137 3.78 10.96 14.71
C VAL A 137 2.35 10.54 14.40
N ILE A 138 1.37 11.21 15.01
CA ILE A 138 -0.06 10.96 14.74
C ILE A 138 -0.51 11.84 13.58
N ALA A 139 -1.16 11.25 12.58
CA ALA A 139 -1.78 11.98 11.49
C ALA A 139 -3.03 12.72 11.99
N LEU A 140 -3.05 14.02 11.84
CA LEU A 140 -4.23 14.83 12.19
C LEU A 140 -5.32 14.74 11.12
N ALA A 141 -4.92 14.72 9.85
CA ALA A 141 -5.82 14.58 8.71
C ALA A 141 -5.08 14.02 7.49
N ARG A 142 -5.77 13.24 6.68
CA ARG A 142 -5.29 12.79 5.38
C ARG A 142 -5.66 13.82 4.31
N GLN A 143 -4.72 14.69 3.94
CA GLN A 143 -4.94 15.75 2.95
C GLN A 143 -5.00 15.21 1.52
N VAL A 144 -4.21 14.18 1.19
CA VAL A 144 -4.22 13.50 -0.10
C VAL A 144 -4.37 12.00 0.15
N PRO A 145 -5.39 11.34 -0.39
CA PRO A 145 -5.50 9.88 -0.31
C PRO A 145 -4.39 9.22 -1.14
N TYR A 146 -3.99 8.01 -0.73
CA TYR A 146 -3.08 7.21 -1.55
C TYR A 146 -3.68 6.98 -2.94
N ARG A 147 -2.91 7.28 -3.97
CA ARG A 147 -3.34 7.17 -5.36
C ARG A 147 -2.14 6.92 -6.28
N VAL A 148 -2.27 5.94 -7.16
CA VAL A 148 -1.24 5.58 -8.14
C VAL A 148 -1.72 5.86 -9.58
N LEU A 149 -3.02 5.83 -9.81
CA LEU A 149 -3.62 5.98 -11.15
C LEU A 149 -3.10 7.19 -11.96
N PRO A 150 -2.88 8.39 -11.39
CA PRO A 150 -2.31 9.51 -12.14
C PRO A 150 -0.96 9.23 -12.79
N LEU A 151 -0.15 8.30 -12.21
CA LEU A 151 1.15 7.92 -12.78
C LEU A 151 1.00 7.13 -14.08
N ALA A 152 -0.08 6.37 -14.23
CA ALA A 152 -0.35 5.62 -15.46
C ALA A 152 -0.46 6.55 -16.68
N ALA A 153 -1.14 7.69 -16.54
CA ALA A 153 -1.28 8.69 -17.59
C ALA A 153 0.06 9.37 -17.96
N THR A 154 0.93 9.60 -16.98
CA THR A 154 2.26 10.20 -17.21
C THR A 154 3.17 9.24 -17.98
N THR A 155 3.20 7.97 -17.58
CA THR A 155 4.02 6.94 -18.24
C THR A 155 3.66 6.78 -19.72
N THR A 156 2.40 6.93 -20.09
CA THR A 156 1.94 6.82 -21.49
C THR A 156 2.39 8.02 -22.34
N ARG A 157 2.47 9.21 -21.75
CA ARG A 157 2.93 10.44 -22.47
C ARG A 157 4.43 10.41 -22.78
N GLU A 158 5.24 9.83 -21.92
CA GLU A 158 6.70 9.73 -22.11
C GLU A 158 7.10 8.67 -23.15
N THR A 159 6.19 7.75 -23.48
CA THR A 159 6.45 6.64 -24.43
C THR A 159 5.90 6.94 -25.83
N ALA A 160 5.16 8.02 -26.02
CA ALA A 160 4.59 8.48 -27.28
C ALA A 160 5.44 9.57 -27.91
#